data_b0841d6095fa9afb26845f5406010c6a
#
_entry.id   b0841d6095fa9afb26845f5406010c6a
#
_cell.length_a   1.000
_cell.length_b   1.000
_cell.length_c   1.000
_cell.angle_alpha   90.00
_cell.angle_beta   90.00
_cell.angle_gamma   90.00
#
_symmetry.space_group_name_H-M   'P 1'
#
loop_
_entity.id
_entity.type
_entity.pdbx_description
1 polymer ?
#
loop_
_entity_poly.entity_id
_entity_poly.type
_entity_poly.pdbx_seq_one_letter_code
_entity_poly.pdbx_strand_id
1 'polypeptide(L)'
;VVDTFTHVTTNGDTLGLTNLLGRFAPEHSRRIVILAHWDTRPISDQASDSADQVIPVPGANDGGSGTAILLALAPLLAAEPPPVGVDILLVDGEDYGHGIEDMLLGSRRYATTVSEEDRPVYGLLLDMVGDAEPSFPVEQISAQFANPIVQKVWRAAERLGYRDYFPTSVGPPITDDHVPLIQN
;
A
#
# COMPACT_ATOMS: atom_id res chain seq x y z
N VAL A 1 -15.93 3.85 3.69
CA VAL A 1 -16.14 2.80 4.70
C VAL A 1 -15.02 2.89 5.71
N VAL A 2 -15.33 2.67 6.99
CA VAL A 2 -14.35 2.56 8.08
C VAL A 2 -14.49 1.14 8.63
N ASP A 3 -13.38 0.36 8.55
CA ASP A 3 -13.32 -1.02 9.07
C ASP A 3 -12.38 -1.06 10.28
N THR A 4 -12.95 -1.13 11.48
CA THR A 4 -12.19 -1.22 12.73
C THR A 4 -12.07 -2.68 13.16
N PHE A 5 -10.87 -3.05 13.61
CA PHE A 5 -10.60 -4.41 14.08
C PHE A 5 -9.54 -4.40 15.18
N THR A 6 -9.29 -5.54 15.79
CA THR A 6 -8.26 -5.69 16.81
C THR A 6 -7.31 -6.81 16.44
N HIS A 7 -6.04 -6.64 16.81
CA HIS A 7 -5.01 -7.66 16.72
C HIS A 7 -4.32 -7.83 18.07
N VAL A 8 -4.06 -9.07 18.46
CA VAL A 8 -3.25 -9.37 19.65
C VAL A 8 -1.85 -9.72 19.15
N THR A 9 -0.89 -8.90 19.52
CA THR A 9 0.50 -9.06 19.09
C THR A 9 1.15 -10.30 19.70
N THR A 10 2.25 -10.72 19.13
CA THR A 10 3.07 -11.82 19.65
C THR A 10 3.56 -11.57 21.09
N ASN A 11 3.65 -10.31 21.51
CA ASN A 11 4.00 -9.91 22.88
C ASN A 11 2.79 -9.86 23.82
N GLY A 12 1.55 -10.06 23.30
CA GLY A 12 0.31 -10.05 24.08
C GLY A 12 -0.36 -8.68 24.19
N ASP A 13 0.15 -7.65 23.54
CA ASP A 13 -0.50 -6.34 23.46
C ASP A 13 -1.71 -6.40 22.52
N THR A 14 -2.74 -5.60 22.81
CA THR A 14 -3.91 -5.51 21.93
C THR A 14 -3.90 -4.19 21.19
N LEU A 15 -3.82 -4.26 19.85
CA LEU A 15 -3.90 -3.12 18.96
C LEU A 15 -5.35 -2.89 18.51
N GLY A 16 -5.77 -1.62 18.52
CA GLY A 16 -7.00 -1.18 17.85
C GLY A 16 -6.61 -0.57 16.50
N LEU A 17 -7.05 -1.16 15.41
CA LEU A 17 -6.63 -0.83 14.05
C LEU A 17 -7.84 -0.39 13.21
N THR A 18 -7.58 0.42 12.16
CA THR A 18 -8.64 0.96 11.32
C THR A 18 -8.20 1.06 9.86
N ASN A 19 -8.83 0.29 8.98
CA ASN A 19 -8.73 0.51 7.55
C ASN A 19 -9.76 1.56 7.08
N LEU A 20 -9.36 2.42 6.15
CA LEU A 20 -10.22 3.41 5.52
C LEU A 20 -10.36 3.10 4.03
N LEU A 21 -11.61 2.96 3.56
CA LEU A 21 -11.90 2.66 2.16
C LEU A 21 -12.76 3.77 1.55
N GLY A 22 -12.22 4.48 0.57
CA GLY A 22 -12.93 5.41 -0.31
C GLY A 22 -13.27 4.74 -1.62
N ARG A 23 -14.55 4.80 -2.05
CA ARG A 23 -15.02 4.14 -3.28
C ARG A 23 -15.46 5.18 -4.28
N PHE A 24 -14.88 5.13 -5.49
CA PHE A 24 -15.18 6.01 -6.62
C PHE A 24 -15.78 5.20 -7.76
N ALA A 25 -16.70 5.82 -8.51
CA ALA A 25 -17.51 5.19 -9.56
C ALA A 25 -18.09 3.84 -9.07
N PRO A 26 -18.93 3.87 -8.00
CA PRO A 26 -19.40 2.66 -7.32
C PRO A 26 -20.33 1.79 -8.18
N GLU A 27 -20.88 2.34 -9.24
CA GLU A 27 -21.74 1.64 -10.24
C GLU A 27 -20.97 0.63 -11.10
N HIS A 28 -19.65 0.73 -11.16
CA HIS A 28 -18.82 -0.21 -11.91
C HIS A 28 -18.45 -1.43 -11.06
N SER A 29 -18.86 -2.62 -11.50
CA SER A 29 -18.50 -3.90 -10.88
C SER A 29 -17.02 -4.27 -11.10
N ARG A 30 -16.42 -3.82 -12.22
CA ARG A 30 -15.01 -3.99 -12.47
C ARG A 30 -14.24 -2.89 -11.77
N ARG A 31 -13.47 -3.24 -10.74
CA ARG A 31 -12.79 -2.31 -9.87
C ARG A 31 -11.28 -2.56 -9.81
N ILE A 32 -10.53 -1.52 -9.51
CA ILE A 32 -9.13 -1.59 -9.08
C ILE A 32 -9.00 -1.02 -7.67
N VAL A 33 -7.99 -1.43 -6.93
CA VAL A 33 -7.64 -0.81 -5.65
C VAL A 33 -6.29 -0.12 -5.75
N ILE A 34 -6.19 1.09 -5.20
CA ILE A 34 -4.93 1.79 -4.99
C ILE A 34 -4.78 1.93 -3.48
N LEU A 35 -3.69 1.42 -2.95
CA LEU A 35 -3.53 1.33 -1.50
C LEU A 35 -2.20 1.90 -1.03
N ALA A 36 -2.18 2.30 0.23
CA ALA A 36 -1.01 2.69 1.01
C ALA A 36 -1.31 2.41 2.48
N HIS A 37 -0.28 2.15 3.29
CA HIS A 37 -0.47 2.16 4.73
C HIS A 37 -0.44 3.60 5.26
N TRP A 38 -1.11 3.85 6.38
CA TRP A 38 -1.20 5.18 6.98
C TRP A 38 -0.63 5.23 8.41
N ASP A 39 -0.30 4.08 8.96
CA ASP A 39 0.49 3.94 10.18
C ASP A 39 1.98 4.17 9.93
N THR A 40 2.76 4.09 10.96
CA THR A 40 4.23 4.12 10.90
C THR A 40 4.82 3.28 12.02
N ARG A 41 6.04 2.84 11.82
CA ARG A 41 6.78 2.08 12.80
C ARG A 41 6.88 2.84 14.12
N PRO A 42 6.51 2.23 15.26
CA PRO A 42 6.47 2.93 16.54
C PRO A 42 7.84 3.49 16.97
N ILE A 43 8.91 2.76 16.72
CA ILE A 43 10.29 3.11 17.07
C ILE A 43 11.27 2.61 16.03
N SER A 44 12.46 3.18 15.98
CA SER A 44 13.53 2.82 15.04
C SER A 44 14.29 1.54 15.48
N ASP A 45 13.58 0.47 15.80
CA ASP A 45 14.11 -0.77 16.38
C ASP A 45 15.16 -1.48 15.50
N GLN A 46 15.25 -1.11 14.23
CA GLN A 46 16.26 -1.61 13.27
C GLN A 46 17.48 -0.68 13.13
N ALA A 47 17.54 0.42 13.89
CA ALA A 47 18.69 1.31 13.87
C ALA A 47 19.97 0.58 14.30
N SER A 48 21.11 0.93 13.67
CA SER A 48 22.41 0.31 13.94
C SER A 48 22.93 0.63 15.35
N ASP A 49 22.62 1.83 15.84
CA ASP A 49 22.96 2.24 17.21
C ASP A 49 21.78 1.90 18.13
N SER A 50 22.05 1.15 19.18
CA SER A 50 21.03 0.76 20.16
C SER A 50 20.40 1.95 20.90
N ALA A 51 21.11 3.08 21.00
CA ALA A 51 20.56 4.30 21.58
C ALA A 51 19.46 4.93 20.70
N ASP A 52 19.53 4.71 19.38
CA ASP A 52 18.55 5.20 18.43
C ASP A 52 17.34 4.27 18.30
N GLN A 53 17.44 3.02 18.73
CA GLN A 53 16.38 2.01 18.58
C GLN A 53 15.08 2.33 19.35
N VAL A 54 15.11 3.28 20.26
CA VAL A 54 13.95 3.74 21.04
C VAL A 54 13.35 5.04 20.51
N ILE A 55 13.92 5.61 19.45
CA ILE A 55 13.46 6.87 18.87
C ILE A 55 12.22 6.62 18.01
N PRO A 56 11.13 7.37 18.19
CA PRO A 56 9.95 7.27 17.33
C PRO A 56 10.27 7.56 15.85
N VAL A 57 9.71 6.77 14.94
CA VAL A 57 9.84 6.99 13.50
C VAL A 57 8.85 8.10 13.07
N PRO A 58 9.28 9.15 12.36
CA PRO A 58 8.39 10.21 11.89
C PRO A 58 7.37 9.79 10.82
N GLY A 59 7.65 8.75 10.05
CA GLY A 59 6.75 8.18 9.05
C GLY A 59 6.43 9.07 7.84
N ALA A 60 7.23 10.10 7.55
CA ALA A 60 6.90 11.06 6.48
C ALA A 60 6.97 10.44 5.07
N ASN A 61 7.91 9.52 4.84
CA ASN A 61 8.04 8.78 3.59
C ASN A 61 7.33 7.41 3.72
N ASP A 62 7.62 6.70 4.76
CA ASP A 62 7.07 5.41 5.13
C ASP A 62 5.68 5.60 5.78
N GLY A 63 4.64 5.16 5.09
CA GLY A 63 3.22 5.43 5.30
C GLY A 63 2.75 6.81 4.84
N GLY A 64 3.46 7.89 5.20
CA GLY A 64 3.03 9.27 4.94
C GLY A 64 2.97 9.64 3.47
N SER A 65 3.96 9.25 2.66
CA SER A 65 4.04 9.66 1.25
C SER A 65 2.95 9.04 0.38
N GLY A 66 2.74 7.72 0.50
CA GLY A 66 1.69 7.02 -0.23
C GLY A 66 0.30 7.53 0.15
N THR A 67 0.04 7.67 1.46
CA THR A 67 -1.19 8.25 1.99
C THR A 67 -1.45 9.66 1.45
N ALA A 68 -0.44 10.54 1.42
CA ALA A 68 -0.58 11.91 0.89
C ALA A 68 -0.97 11.93 -0.59
N ILE A 69 -0.37 11.06 -1.42
CA ILE A 69 -0.72 10.91 -2.83
C ILE A 69 -2.18 10.45 -2.97
N LEU A 70 -2.62 9.45 -2.20
CA LEU A 70 -3.99 8.94 -2.28
C LEU A 70 -5.02 9.98 -1.83
N LEU A 71 -4.72 10.77 -0.79
CA LEU A 71 -5.57 11.89 -0.37
C LEU A 71 -5.64 13.00 -1.43
N ALA A 72 -4.56 13.26 -2.15
CA ALA A 72 -4.56 14.22 -3.27
C ALA A 72 -5.30 13.68 -4.51
N LEU A 73 -5.28 12.36 -4.74
CA LEU A 73 -5.97 11.71 -5.85
C LEU A 73 -7.50 11.66 -5.65
N ALA A 74 -7.97 11.52 -4.41
CA ALA A 74 -9.38 11.34 -4.09
C ALA A 74 -10.30 12.45 -4.66
N PRO A 75 -10.00 13.76 -4.50
CA PRO A 75 -10.83 14.82 -5.07
C PRO A 75 -10.81 14.82 -6.61
N LEU A 76 -9.73 14.38 -7.25
CA LEU A 76 -9.66 14.28 -8.71
C LEU A 76 -10.57 13.16 -9.23
N LEU A 77 -10.56 12.00 -8.59
CA LEU A 77 -11.46 10.89 -8.92
C LEU A 77 -12.95 11.24 -8.67
N ALA A 78 -13.21 12.09 -7.69
CA ALA A 78 -14.57 12.57 -7.42
C ALA A 78 -15.04 13.60 -8.47
N ALA A 79 -14.14 14.48 -8.94
CA ALA A 79 -14.46 15.50 -9.94
C ALA A 79 -14.58 14.92 -11.35
N GLU A 80 -13.74 13.94 -11.69
CA GLU A 80 -13.72 13.27 -12.99
C GLU A 80 -13.80 11.74 -12.77
N PRO A 81 -15.02 11.19 -12.63
CA PRO A 81 -15.20 9.76 -12.38
C PRO A 81 -14.54 8.90 -13.46
N PRO A 82 -13.71 7.92 -13.08
CA PRO A 82 -13.03 7.06 -14.03
C PRO A 82 -14.00 6.07 -14.70
N PRO A 83 -13.65 5.50 -15.86
CA PRO A 83 -14.49 4.54 -16.58
C PRO A 83 -14.46 3.12 -15.97
N VAL A 84 -13.90 2.96 -14.79
CA VAL A 84 -13.84 1.73 -13.98
C VAL A 84 -14.00 2.11 -12.52
N GLY A 85 -14.45 1.20 -11.68
CA GLY A 85 -14.46 1.43 -10.24
C GLY A 85 -13.04 1.59 -9.71
N VAL A 86 -12.82 2.59 -8.85
CA VAL A 86 -11.56 2.80 -8.16
C VAL A 86 -11.81 2.84 -6.66
N ASP A 87 -11.12 2.00 -5.93
CA ASP A 87 -11.09 2.02 -4.48
C ASP A 87 -9.75 2.59 -4.01
N ILE A 88 -9.79 3.59 -3.13
CA ILE A 88 -8.64 4.05 -2.36
C ILE A 88 -8.72 3.36 -1.00
N LEU A 89 -7.70 2.59 -0.67
CA LEU A 89 -7.61 1.84 0.58
C LEU A 89 -6.40 2.31 1.38
N LEU A 90 -6.64 2.88 2.55
CA LEU A 90 -5.61 3.17 3.53
C LEU A 90 -5.65 2.05 4.58
N VAL A 91 -4.58 1.27 4.66
CA VAL A 91 -4.45 0.14 5.59
C VAL A 91 -3.66 0.55 6.82
N ASP A 92 -3.96 -0.10 7.95
CA ASP A 92 -3.38 0.18 9.26
C ASP A 92 -2.59 -1.02 9.77
N GLY A 93 -1.51 -0.77 10.50
CA GLY A 93 -0.69 -1.83 11.09
C GLY A 93 0.13 -2.60 10.04
N GLU A 94 0.60 -1.92 9.02
CA GLU A 94 1.59 -2.49 8.09
C GLU A 94 2.90 -2.69 8.81
N ASP A 95 3.40 -1.64 9.48
CA ASP A 95 4.77 -1.54 9.98
C ASP A 95 4.84 -1.51 11.53
N TYR A 96 3.95 -2.22 12.20
CA TYR A 96 3.94 -2.21 13.67
C TYR A 96 5.05 -3.06 14.30
N GLY A 97 5.25 -4.27 13.80
CA GLY A 97 5.88 -5.32 14.57
C GLY A 97 7.35 -5.61 14.29
N HIS A 98 7.94 -6.39 15.20
CA HIS A 98 9.28 -6.95 15.08
C HIS A 98 9.31 -8.21 14.18
N GLY A 99 8.17 -8.77 13.86
CA GLY A 99 8.01 -9.97 13.04
C GLY A 99 6.80 -9.86 12.14
N ILE A 100 6.81 -10.65 11.07
CA ILE A 100 5.77 -10.64 10.04
C ILE A 100 4.36 -10.94 10.59
N GLU A 101 4.26 -11.61 11.73
CA GLU A 101 3.00 -11.92 12.41
C GLU A 101 2.26 -10.66 12.84
N ASP A 102 3.01 -9.60 13.21
CA ASP A 102 2.52 -8.32 13.69
C ASP A 102 2.66 -7.20 12.65
N MET A 103 2.81 -7.56 11.36
CA MET A 103 2.89 -6.67 10.21
C MET A 103 1.81 -6.98 9.19
N LEU A 104 1.56 -6.06 8.24
CA LEU A 104 0.60 -6.19 7.13
C LEU A 104 -0.83 -6.45 7.61
N LEU A 105 -1.20 -5.98 8.82
CA LEU A 105 -2.43 -6.38 9.51
C LEU A 105 -3.68 -5.89 8.75
N GLY A 106 -3.65 -4.66 8.26
CA GLY A 106 -4.74 -4.06 7.53
C GLY A 106 -4.98 -4.70 6.17
N SER A 107 -3.93 -4.96 5.40
CA SER A 107 -4.05 -5.61 4.10
C SER A 107 -4.49 -7.07 4.22
N ARG A 108 -4.02 -7.80 5.23
CA ARG A 108 -4.51 -9.16 5.56
C ARG A 108 -6.00 -9.14 5.92
N ARG A 109 -6.41 -8.15 6.73
CA ARG A 109 -7.82 -7.94 7.08
C ARG A 109 -8.65 -7.71 5.84
N TYR A 110 -8.24 -6.77 4.97
CA TYR A 110 -8.93 -6.48 3.73
C TYR A 110 -9.01 -7.71 2.82
N ALA A 111 -7.87 -8.37 2.55
CA ALA A 111 -7.80 -9.52 1.66
C ALA A 111 -8.74 -10.68 2.08
N THR A 112 -8.94 -10.87 3.40
CA THR A 112 -9.80 -11.94 3.94
C THR A 112 -11.28 -11.55 4.07
N THR A 113 -11.61 -10.25 4.07
CA THR A 113 -12.98 -9.77 4.31
C THR A 113 -13.66 -9.15 3.10
N VAL A 114 -12.91 -8.78 2.06
CA VAL A 114 -13.47 -8.27 0.81
C VAL A 114 -14.37 -9.33 0.17
N SER A 115 -15.58 -8.94 -0.19
CA SER A 115 -16.53 -9.85 -0.88
C SER A 115 -16.02 -10.18 -2.29
N GLU A 116 -16.44 -11.31 -2.85
CA GLU A 116 -16.11 -11.66 -4.24
C GLU A 116 -16.61 -10.60 -5.24
N GLU A 117 -17.76 -9.98 -4.98
CA GLU A 117 -18.35 -8.93 -5.81
C GLU A 117 -17.51 -7.66 -5.80
N ASP A 118 -16.92 -7.32 -4.65
CA ASP A 118 -16.11 -6.12 -4.44
C ASP A 118 -14.61 -6.35 -4.69
N ARG A 119 -14.20 -7.58 -4.98
CA ARG A 119 -12.80 -7.95 -5.17
C ARG A 119 -12.21 -7.19 -6.37
N PRO A 120 -11.12 -6.43 -6.19
CA PRO A 120 -10.49 -5.70 -7.28
C PRO A 120 -9.82 -6.66 -8.26
N VAL A 121 -9.83 -6.29 -9.56
CA VAL A 121 -9.15 -7.06 -10.60
C VAL A 121 -7.63 -6.96 -10.54
N TYR A 122 -7.11 -5.90 -9.92
CA TYR A 122 -5.72 -5.73 -9.51
C TYR A 122 -5.58 -4.58 -8.51
N GLY A 123 -4.46 -4.54 -7.80
CA GLY A 123 -4.08 -3.46 -6.90
C GLY A 123 -2.81 -2.74 -7.34
N LEU A 124 -2.66 -1.50 -6.89
CA LEU A 124 -1.43 -0.70 -6.97
C LEU A 124 -1.10 -0.23 -5.56
N LEU A 125 0.06 -0.66 -5.04
CA LEU A 125 0.56 -0.22 -3.74
C LEU A 125 1.49 0.97 -3.94
N LEU A 126 1.33 1.98 -3.09
CA LEU A 126 2.19 3.15 -2.99
C LEU A 126 2.84 3.17 -1.61
N ASP A 127 4.08 2.75 -1.56
CA ASP A 127 4.89 2.80 -0.34
C ASP A 127 6.23 3.46 -0.61
N MET A 128 6.71 4.28 0.34
CA MET A 128 7.97 5.03 0.31
C MET A 128 8.20 5.79 -1.01
N VAL A 129 7.17 6.48 -1.49
CA VAL A 129 7.17 7.16 -2.81
C VAL A 129 7.57 8.64 -2.75
N GLY A 130 8.01 9.14 -1.59
CA GLY A 130 8.31 10.55 -1.34
C GLY A 130 9.80 10.90 -1.36
N ASP A 131 10.65 10.11 -2.01
CA ASP A 131 12.09 10.41 -2.12
C ASP A 131 12.32 11.69 -2.96
N ALA A 132 13.40 12.42 -2.66
CA ALA A 132 13.85 13.59 -3.43
C ALA A 132 14.38 13.20 -4.82
N GLU A 133 14.93 12.00 -4.96
CA GLU A 133 15.40 11.41 -6.21
C GLU A 133 14.72 10.05 -6.43
N PRO A 134 13.40 10.03 -6.70
CA PRO A 134 12.63 8.80 -6.71
C PRO A 134 13.07 7.87 -7.85
N SER A 135 13.16 6.58 -7.54
CA SER A 135 13.40 5.53 -8.52
C SER A 135 12.59 4.29 -8.16
N PHE A 136 11.73 3.87 -9.07
CA PHE A 136 10.80 2.76 -8.89
C PHE A 136 11.19 1.60 -9.81
N PRO A 137 12.18 0.75 -9.46
CA PRO A 137 12.45 -0.48 -10.20
C PRO A 137 11.26 -1.42 -10.11
N VAL A 138 11.17 -2.36 -11.05
CA VAL A 138 10.10 -3.37 -11.02
C VAL A 138 10.31 -4.27 -9.81
N GLU A 139 9.36 -4.30 -8.87
CA GLU A 139 9.42 -5.18 -7.71
C GLU A 139 9.24 -6.66 -8.16
N GLN A 140 10.03 -7.58 -7.59
CA GLN A 140 10.16 -8.94 -8.12
C GLN A 140 8.88 -9.77 -7.95
N ILE A 141 8.17 -9.67 -6.83
CA ILE A 141 6.91 -10.41 -6.60
C ILE A 141 5.84 -9.92 -7.56
N SER A 142 5.74 -8.60 -7.73
CA SER A 142 4.84 -7.96 -8.71
C SER A 142 5.17 -8.40 -10.15
N ALA A 143 6.46 -8.50 -10.50
CA ALA A 143 6.88 -9.02 -11.80
C ALA A 143 6.44 -10.47 -12.01
N GLN A 144 6.48 -11.29 -10.96
CA GLN A 144 6.12 -12.71 -11.03
C GLN A 144 4.60 -12.93 -11.15
N PHE A 145 3.81 -12.22 -10.36
CA PHE A 145 2.37 -12.49 -10.23
C PHE A 145 1.49 -11.51 -11.02
N ALA A 146 1.97 -10.30 -11.31
CA ALA A 146 1.19 -9.22 -11.93
C ALA A 146 1.92 -8.53 -13.09
N ASN A 147 2.82 -9.21 -13.81
CA ASN A 147 3.60 -8.61 -14.89
C ASN A 147 2.78 -7.81 -15.92
N PRO A 148 1.60 -8.25 -16.39
CA PRO A 148 0.79 -7.44 -17.30
C PRO A 148 0.41 -6.06 -16.72
N ILE A 149 0.21 -5.96 -15.42
CA ILE A 149 -0.11 -4.72 -14.71
C ILE A 149 1.13 -3.86 -14.57
N VAL A 150 2.26 -4.45 -14.16
CA VAL A 150 3.57 -3.78 -14.15
C VAL A 150 3.85 -3.14 -15.50
N GLN A 151 3.75 -3.90 -16.59
CA GLN A 151 3.96 -3.39 -17.95
C GLN A 151 3.00 -2.24 -18.32
N LYS A 152 1.76 -2.28 -17.83
CA LYS A 152 0.77 -1.23 -18.06
C LYS A 152 1.16 0.07 -17.35
N VAL A 153 1.60 -0.01 -16.10
CA VAL A 153 2.01 1.15 -15.29
C VAL A 153 3.29 1.77 -15.87
N TRP A 154 4.32 0.98 -16.14
CA TRP A 154 5.60 1.47 -16.70
C TRP A 154 5.43 2.13 -18.07
N ARG A 155 4.58 1.53 -18.96
CA ARG A 155 4.25 2.18 -20.23
C ARG A 155 3.45 3.48 -20.03
N ALA A 156 2.61 3.58 -19.02
CA ALA A 156 1.91 4.83 -18.71
C ALA A 156 2.90 5.90 -18.26
N ALA A 157 3.84 5.57 -17.38
CA ALA A 157 4.92 6.45 -16.94
C ALA A 157 5.77 6.95 -18.14
N GLU A 158 6.15 6.04 -19.04
CA GLU A 158 6.90 6.40 -20.26
C GLU A 158 6.13 7.38 -21.15
N ARG A 159 4.83 7.11 -21.41
CA ARG A 159 3.99 8.01 -22.23
C ARG A 159 3.81 9.39 -21.60
N LEU A 160 3.87 9.49 -20.29
CA LEU A 160 3.73 10.73 -19.54
C LEU A 160 5.07 11.46 -19.32
N GLY A 161 6.19 10.90 -19.81
CA GLY A 161 7.52 11.51 -19.70
C GLY A 161 8.26 11.20 -18.40
N TYR A 162 7.81 10.20 -17.63
CA TYR A 162 8.38 9.81 -16.33
C TYR A 162 9.27 8.57 -16.40
N ARG A 163 9.71 8.17 -17.60
CA ARG A 163 10.48 6.94 -17.80
C ARG A 163 11.71 6.82 -16.90
N ASP A 164 12.39 7.93 -16.64
CA ASP A 164 13.64 7.93 -15.87
C ASP A 164 13.42 7.54 -14.40
N TYR A 165 12.22 7.76 -13.88
CA TYR A 165 11.82 7.35 -12.53
C TYR A 165 11.33 5.89 -12.47
N PHE A 166 10.99 5.29 -13.61
CA PHE A 166 10.45 3.93 -13.73
C PHE A 166 11.36 3.04 -14.57
N PRO A 167 12.58 2.71 -14.07
CA PRO A 167 13.49 1.83 -14.78
C PRO A 167 12.88 0.43 -14.96
N THR A 168 13.28 -0.26 -16.03
CA THR A 168 12.79 -1.62 -16.32
C THR A 168 13.61 -2.71 -15.64
N SER A 169 14.62 -2.35 -14.86
CA SER A 169 15.35 -3.29 -14.02
C SER A 169 14.45 -3.90 -12.96
N VAL A 170 14.63 -5.18 -12.69
CA VAL A 170 13.94 -5.87 -11.61
C VAL A 170 14.74 -5.68 -10.33
N GLY A 171 14.09 -5.16 -9.30
CA GLY A 171 14.60 -5.01 -7.95
C GLY A 171 14.44 -6.30 -7.12
N PRO A 172 14.75 -6.25 -5.83
CA PRO A 172 14.56 -7.38 -4.93
C PRO A 172 13.07 -7.68 -4.69
N PRO A 173 12.74 -8.88 -4.17
CA PRO A 173 11.41 -9.15 -3.65
C PRO A 173 11.20 -8.34 -2.37
N ILE A 174 10.06 -7.69 -2.26
CA ILE A 174 9.66 -6.90 -1.09
C ILE A 174 8.42 -7.56 -0.49
N THR A 175 8.45 -7.81 0.82
CA THR A 175 7.27 -8.25 1.56
C THR A 175 6.54 -7.02 2.06
N ASP A 176 5.33 -6.78 1.56
CA ASP A 176 4.56 -5.58 1.79
C ASP A 176 3.05 -5.86 1.56
N ASP A 177 2.20 -4.87 1.74
CA ASP A 177 0.73 -4.94 1.68
C ASP A 177 0.15 -5.56 0.41
N HIS A 178 0.89 -5.61 -0.70
CA HIS A 178 0.46 -6.32 -1.91
C HIS A 178 0.48 -7.84 -1.74
N VAL A 179 1.32 -8.37 -0.87
CA VAL A 179 1.49 -9.83 -0.70
C VAL A 179 0.21 -10.51 -0.19
N PRO A 180 -0.47 -10.03 0.87
CA PRO A 180 -1.76 -10.59 1.28
C PRO A 180 -2.83 -10.56 0.20
N LEU A 181 -2.84 -9.53 -0.66
CA LEU A 181 -3.79 -9.41 -1.77
C LEU A 181 -3.52 -10.42 -2.91
N ILE A 182 -2.26 -10.79 -3.11
CA ILE A 182 -1.88 -11.81 -4.11
C ILE A 182 -2.23 -13.23 -3.62
N GLN A 183 -2.18 -13.48 -2.31
CA GLN A 183 -2.38 -14.79 -1.72
C GLN A 183 -3.86 -15.20 -1.55
N ASN A 184 -4.79 -14.25 -1.65
CA ASN A 184 -6.23 -14.41 -1.45
C ASN A 184 -7.03 -13.99 -2.67
#